data_bb4a268c59cb6b6619f38698e1318532
#
_entry.id   bb4a268c59cb6b6619f38698e1318532
#
_cell.length_a   1.000
_cell.length_b   1.000
_cell.length_c   1.000
_cell.angle_alpha   90.00
_cell.angle_beta   90.00
_cell.angle_gamma   90.00
#
_symmetry.space_group_name_H-M   'P 1'
#
loop_
_entity.id
_entity.type
_entity.pdbx_description
1 polymer ?
#
loop_
_entity_poly.entity_id
_entity_poly.type
_entity_poly.pdbx_seq_one_letter_code
_entity_poly.pdbx_strand_id
1 'polypeptide(L)'
;EAVESLHAFRRSLSTASRARDLFAVGLGTAPQISGAPTGVSDGSRYREFADLAPGIAADQYVNGMHVHVDIPDREAGLRALNGLRRWIPVLTALSANSPLWRGADSGFASWRSIHYRRWVVFGIPPHFHDLDDYDAQIAAALRSDVVFDEATLGWLVRLSPTHRTVEVRTCDVQLDTAATVTIALLIRALADVAMDDPETDAVPANLLNIAHWQAARFGLTGMLMDPDTHTSVPAAEVVRKAFQRARPALTRTQDIPHVHQGLRRLLNQGTGSEEQRRIAARKGVGGLLEYAAHRLTDSSQDEFEQSPMAP
;
A
#
# COMPACT_ATOMS: atom_id res chain seq x y z
N GLU A 1 9.75 14.74 -12.89
CA GLU A 1 8.34 14.90 -13.33
C GLU A 1 7.36 14.29 -12.31
N ALA A 2 7.34 12.95 -12.04
CA ALA A 2 6.40 12.33 -11.08
C ALA A 2 6.52 12.92 -9.66
N VAL A 3 7.74 13.15 -9.17
CA VAL A 3 8.00 13.80 -7.89
C VAL A 3 7.40 15.20 -7.85
N GLU A 4 7.66 16.00 -8.87
CA GLU A 4 7.17 17.39 -8.97
C GLU A 4 5.64 17.46 -9.03
N SER A 5 5.02 16.57 -9.84
CA SER A 5 3.56 16.48 -9.95
C SER A 5 2.91 16.12 -8.62
N LEU A 6 3.49 15.14 -7.90
CA LEU A 6 2.99 14.73 -6.59
C LEU A 6 3.18 15.83 -5.53
N HIS A 7 4.30 16.54 -5.54
CA HIS A 7 4.51 17.72 -4.68
C HIS A 7 3.48 18.82 -4.97
N ALA A 8 3.24 19.13 -6.24
CA ALA A 8 2.25 20.14 -6.63
C ALA A 8 0.85 19.75 -6.16
N PHE A 9 0.43 18.50 -6.37
CA PHE A 9 -0.84 17.97 -5.90
C PHE A 9 -0.99 18.08 -4.38
N ARG A 10 0.02 17.62 -3.62
CA ARG A 10 0.00 17.63 -2.15
C ARG A 10 -0.06 19.05 -1.59
N ARG A 11 0.68 19.99 -2.18
CA ARG A 11 0.59 21.43 -1.80
C ARG A 11 -0.80 21.99 -2.06
N SER A 12 -1.40 21.72 -3.22
CA SER A 12 -2.76 22.16 -3.55
C SER A 12 -3.79 21.60 -2.59
N LEU A 13 -3.68 20.30 -2.26
CA LEU A 13 -4.54 19.63 -1.30
C LEU A 13 -4.40 20.24 0.11
N SER A 14 -3.17 20.47 0.58
CA SER A 14 -2.90 21.12 1.87
C SER A 14 -3.49 22.53 1.94
N THR A 15 -3.33 23.33 0.89
CA THR A 15 -3.91 24.68 0.81
C THR A 15 -5.43 24.64 0.87
N ALA A 16 -6.07 23.77 0.07
CA ALA A 16 -7.52 23.64 0.03
C ALA A 16 -8.12 23.14 1.35
N SER A 17 -7.40 22.27 2.06
CA SER A 17 -7.83 21.75 3.37
C SER A 17 -7.73 22.82 4.44
N ARG A 18 -6.62 23.54 4.52
CA ARG A 18 -6.41 24.64 5.49
C ARG A 18 -7.43 25.75 5.33
N ALA A 19 -7.83 26.09 4.09
CA ALA A 19 -8.88 27.05 3.83
C ALA A 19 -10.26 26.64 4.40
N ARG A 20 -10.40 25.42 4.90
CA ARG A 20 -11.60 24.84 5.52
C ARG A 20 -11.38 24.41 6.97
N ASP A 21 -10.31 24.87 7.59
CA ASP A 21 -9.89 24.46 8.94
C ASP A 21 -9.72 22.93 9.10
N LEU A 22 -9.23 22.26 8.03
CA LEU A 22 -8.99 20.83 7.99
C LEU A 22 -7.52 20.53 7.77
N PHE A 23 -7.07 19.37 8.24
CA PHE A 23 -5.79 18.78 7.92
C PHE A 23 -5.93 17.69 6.86
N ALA A 24 -5.22 17.82 5.74
CA ALA A 24 -4.98 16.69 4.85
C ALA A 24 -3.74 15.93 5.33
N VAL A 25 -3.86 14.61 5.49
CA VAL A 25 -2.79 13.75 6.02
C VAL A 25 -2.63 12.48 5.20
N GLY A 26 -1.39 12.04 5.03
CA GLY A 26 -1.07 10.78 4.34
C GLY A 26 -0.94 9.63 5.33
N LEU A 27 -2.04 9.16 5.92
CA LEU A 27 -2.09 8.06 6.90
C LEU A 27 -2.95 6.91 6.37
N GLY A 28 -2.50 5.67 6.54
CA GLY A 28 -3.21 4.48 6.04
C GLY A 28 -4.50 4.14 6.82
N THR A 29 -4.61 4.59 8.08
CA THR A 29 -5.84 4.55 8.89
C THR A 29 -6.04 5.86 9.63
N ALA A 30 -7.28 6.19 10.01
CA ALA A 30 -7.55 7.28 10.92
C ALA A 30 -7.05 6.89 12.33
N PRO A 31 -6.07 7.59 12.93
CA PRO A 31 -5.54 7.23 14.25
C PRO A 31 -6.58 7.32 15.35
N GLN A 32 -7.52 8.26 15.21
CA GLN A 32 -8.64 8.45 16.10
C GLN A 32 -9.92 8.65 15.28
N ILE A 33 -11.01 8.04 15.74
CA ILE A 33 -12.34 8.16 15.14
C ILE A 33 -13.35 8.52 16.21
N SER A 34 -14.36 9.30 15.85
CA SER A 34 -15.38 9.82 16.79
C SER A 34 -16.43 8.80 17.23
N GLY A 35 -16.38 7.56 16.73
CA GLY A 35 -17.41 6.55 16.93
C GLY A 35 -18.62 6.67 15.99
N ALA A 36 -18.71 7.75 15.19
CA ALA A 36 -19.71 7.83 14.14
C ALA A 36 -19.38 6.85 13.01
N PRO A 37 -20.39 6.29 12.32
CA PRO A 37 -20.14 5.49 11.11
C PRO A 37 -19.43 6.30 10.04
N THR A 38 -18.61 5.62 9.23
CA THR A 38 -18.01 6.22 8.02
C THR A 38 -19.12 6.73 7.10
N GLY A 39 -19.03 7.98 6.67
CA GLY A 39 -19.93 8.52 5.66
C GLY A 39 -19.76 7.79 4.34
N VAL A 40 -20.87 7.34 3.77
CA VAL A 40 -20.91 6.69 2.46
C VAL A 40 -21.23 7.76 1.42
N SER A 41 -20.44 7.85 0.35
CA SER A 41 -20.74 8.77 -0.76
C SER A 41 -22.01 8.35 -1.49
N ASP A 42 -22.70 9.31 -2.12
CA ASP A 42 -24.01 9.11 -2.76
C ASP A 42 -24.03 8.21 -4.02
N GLY A 43 -22.91 7.60 -4.39
CA GLY A 43 -22.85 6.64 -5.51
C GLY A 43 -23.54 5.33 -5.18
N SER A 44 -24.33 4.78 -6.13
CA SER A 44 -25.08 3.53 -5.99
C SER A 44 -24.17 2.37 -5.52
N ARG A 45 -22.98 2.26 -6.09
CA ARG A 45 -22.00 1.21 -5.79
C ARG A 45 -21.57 1.22 -4.31
N TYR A 46 -21.31 2.38 -3.72
CA TYR A 46 -20.91 2.45 -2.31
C TYR A 46 -22.07 2.14 -1.35
N ARG A 47 -23.31 2.43 -1.76
CA ARG A 47 -24.50 2.04 -1.01
C ARG A 47 -24.68 0.51 -1.03
N GLU A 48 -24.50 -0.14 -2.19
CA GLU A 48 -24.54 -1.60 -2.30
C GLU A 48 -23.52 -2.28 -1.37
N PHE A 49 -22.29 -1.73 -1.27
CA PHE A 49 -21.31 -2.20 -0.28
C PHE A 49 -21.74 -2.01 1.15
N ALA A 50 -22.33 -0.87 1.46
CA ALA A 50 -22.81 -0.57 2.81
C ALA A 50 -23.98 -1.46 3.19
N ASP A 51 -24.86 -1.78 2.24
CA ASP A 51 -26.02 -2.67 2.45
C ASP A 51 -25.58 -4.14 2.59
N LEU A 52 -24.58 -4.58 1.81
CA LEU A 52 -24.03 -5.94 1.89
C LEU A 52 -23.34 -6.21 3.24
N ALA A 53 -22.57 -5.26 3.72
CA ALA A 53 -21.72 -5.45 4.90
C ALA A 53 -21.68 -4.19 5.80
N PRO A 54 -22.84 -3.81 6.40
CA PRO A 54 -22.97 -2.52 7.08
C PRO A 54 -21.97 -2.33 8.23
N GLY A 55 -21.68 -3.39 9.01
CA GLY A 55 -20.70 -3.33 10.08
C GLY A 55 -19.25 -3.15 9.60
N ILE A 56 -18.91 -3.62 8.40
CA ILE A 56 -17.59 -3.42 7.79
C ILE A 56 -17.52 -2.01 7.20
N ALA A 57 -18.53 -1.60 6.45
CA ALA A 57 -18.59 -0.30 5.79
C ALA A 57 -18.58 0.85 6.81
N ALA A 58 -19.35 0.75 7.89
CA ALA A 58 -19.40 1.76 8.96
C ALA A 58 -18.06 2.02 9.64
N ASP A 59 -17.13 1.07 9.56
CA ASP A 59 -15.81 1.11 10.23
C ASP A 59 -14.64 1.25 9.23
N GLN A 60 -14.91 1.65 7.97
CA GLN A 60 -13.94 1.65 6.87
C GLN A 60 -13.15 2.97 6.80
N TYR A 61 -12.44 3.33 7.86
CA TYR A 61 -11.55 4.51 7.95
C TYR A 61 -10.12 4.17 7.48
N VAL A 62 -9.99 3.79 6.22
CA VAL A 62 -8.71 3.35 5.64
C VAL A 62 -8.40 4.12 4.36
N ASN A 63 -7.11 4.33 4.11
CA ASN A 63 -6.61 4.98 2.91
C ASN A 63 -5.38 4.25 2.37
N GLY A 64 -5.40 3.90 1.09
CA GLY A 64 -4.34 3.16 0.43
C GLY A 64 -3.73 3.90 -0.74
N MET A 65 -2.56 3.47 -1.12
CA MET A 65 -1.88 3.88 -2.35
C MET A 65 -1.99 2.73 -3.36
N HIS A 66 -2.57 3.00 -4.51
CA HIS A 66 -2.56 2.10 -5.65
C HIS A 66 -1.49 2.55 -6.65
N VAL A 67 -0.72 1.60 -7.16
CA VAL A 67 0.27 1.85 -8.20
C VAL A 67 -0.15 1.10 -9.45
N HIS A 68 -0.43 1.85 -10.51
CA HIS A 68 -0.75 1.34 -11.82
C HIS A 68 0.52 1.34 -12.70
N VAL A 69 0.85 0.20 -13.26
CA VAL A 69 1.96 0.04 -14.20
C VAL A 69 1.39 -0.32 -15.57
N ASP A 70 1.71 0.47 -16.58
CA ASP A 70 1.26 0.23 -17.96
C ASP A 70 1.73 -1.13 -18.47
N ILE A 71 0.89 -1.80 -19.24
CA ILE A 71 1.17 -3.12 -19.82
C ILE A 71 0.94 -3.07 -21.34
N PRO A 72 1.79 -3.71 -22.16
CA PRO A 72 1.61 -3.71 -23.60
C PRO A 72 0.35 -4.49 -24.02
N ASP A 73 0.06 -5.59 -23.34
CA ASP A 73 -1.10 -6.46 -23.55
C ASP A 73 -1.49 -7.19 -22.25
N ARG A 74 -2.59 -7.93 -22.28
CA ARG A 74 -3.12 -8.64 -21.08
C ARG A 74 -2.23 -9.82 -20.69
N GLU A 75 -1.57 -10.51 -21.64
CA GLU A 75 -0.65 -11.61 -21.36
C GLU A 75 0.57 -11.12 -20.58
N ALA A 76 1.19 -10.02 -21.00
CA ALA A 76 2.28 -9.39 -20.26
C ALA A 76 1.80 -8.92 -18.88
N GLY A 77 0.59 -8.37 -18.80
CA GLY A 77 -0.04 -8.00 -17.54
C GLY A 77 -0.23 -9.18 -16.61
N LEU A 78 -0.64 -10.34 -17.11
CA LEU A 78 -0.80 -11.56 -16.33
C LEU A 78 0.55 -12.09 -15.82
N ARG A 79 1.59 -12.05 -16.66
CA ARG A 79 2.97 -12.37 -16.21
C ARG A 79 3.42 -11.41 -15.10
N ALA A 80 3.19 -10.11 -15.28
CA ALA A 80 3.48 -9.11 -14.24
C ALA A 80 2.73 -9.39 -12.93
N LEU A 81 1.43 -9.71 -13.02
CA LEU A 81 0.60 -10.07 -11.87
C LEU A 81 1.20 -11.29 -11.14
N ASN A 82 1.43 -12.38 -11.86
CA ASN A 82 1.97 -13.62 -11.30
C ASN A 82 3.34 -13.39 -10.64
N GLY A 83 4.24 -12.65 -11.29
CA GLY A 83 5.56 -12.34 -10.76
C GLY A 83 5.56 -11.39 -9.57
N LEU A 84 4.60 -10.44 -9.52
CA LEU A 84 4.45 -9.50 -8.41
C LEU A 84 3.91 -10.16 -7.12
N ARG A 85 3.13 -11.24 -7.22
CA ARG A 85 2.49 -11.89 -6.06
C ARG A 85 3.48 -12.16 -4.93
N ARG A 86 4.65 -12.71 -5.23
CA ARG A 86 5.69 -13.05 -4.24
C ARG A 86 6.32 -11.83 -3.56
N TRP A 87 6.23 -10.64 -4.17
CA TRP A 87 6.76 -9.38 -3.63
C TRP A 87 5.74 -8.58 -2.83
N ILE A 88 4.45 -8.92 -2.88
CA ILE A 88 3.40 -8.23 -2.11
C ILE A 88 3.73 -8.12 -0.62
N PRO A 89 4.25 -9.16 0.08
CA PRO A 89 4.59 -9.04 1.50
C PRO A 89 5.64 -7.96 1.77
N VAL A 90 6.75 -7.92 1.03
CA VAL A 90 7.78 -6.91 1.26
C VAL A 90 7.31 -5.50 0.87
N LEU A 91 6.45 -5.36 -0.14
CA LEU A 91 5.84 -4.07 -0.50
C LEU A 91 4.90 -3.59 0.61
N THR A 92 4.15 -4.48 1.25
CA THR A 92 3.35 -4.17 2.45
C THR A 92 4.23 -3.67 3.59
N ALA A 93 5.34 -4.34 3.87
CA ALA A 93 6.27 -3.94 4.93
C ALA A 93 6.93 -2.59 4.66
N LEU A 94 7.38 -2.35 3.41
CA LEU A 94 7.98 -1.08 2.97
C LEU A 94 7.02 0.10 3.05
N SER A 95 5.73 -0.14 2.80
CA SER A 95 4.69 0.89 2.78
C SER A 95 3.91 1.01 4.08
N ALA A 96 4.27 0.28 5.14
CA ALA A 96 3.54 0.27 6.39
C ALA A 96 3.44 1.68 7.01
N ASN A 97 2.20 2.20 7.14
CA ASN A 97 1.92 3.55 7.59
C ASN A 97 0.56 3.66 8.28
N SER A 98 0.17 2.63 9.05
CA SER A 98 -1.12 2.62 9.77
C SER A 98 -1.05 1.85 11.10
N PRO A 99 -0.18 2.25 12.05
CA PRO A 99 -0.03 1.51 13.31
C PRO A 99 -1.11 1.83 14.33
N LEU A 100 -1.79 2.98 14.21
CA LEU A 100 -2.73 3.47 15.20
C LEU A 100 -4.17 3.28 14.76
N TRP A 101 -5.01 2.89 15.72
CA TRP A 101 -6.44 2.71 15.53
C TRP A 101 -7.22 3.05 16.82
N ARG A 102 -8.25 3.89 16.71
CA ARG A 102 -9.11 4.30 17.84
C ARG A 102 -8.32 4.83 19.04
N GLY A 103 -7.29 5.61 18.79
CA GLY A 103 -6.47 6.24 19.82
C GLY A 103 -5.36 5.37 20.41
N ALA A 104 -5.23 4.11 19.97
CA ALA A 104 -4.25 3.16 20.51
C ALA A 104 -3.36 2.55 19.42
N ASP A 105 -2.17 2.04 19.81
CA ASP A 105 -1.35 1.21 18.95
C ASP A 105 -2.04 -0.13 18.71
N SER A 106 -2.32 -0.45 17.46
CA SER A 106 -2.94 -1.72 17.06
C SER A 106 -2.03 -2.94 17.23
N GLY A 107 -0.74 -2.71 17.46
CA GLY A 107 0.29 -3.72 17.45
C GLY A 107 0.74 -4.16 16.04
N PHE A 108 0.18 -3.58 14.96
CA PHE A 108 0.55 -3.86 13.57
C PHE A 108 1.25 -2.66 12.94
N ALA A 109 2.18 -2.90 12.03
CA ALA A 109 2.79 -1.83 11.24
C ALA A 109 1.82 -1.30 10.17
N SER A 110 1.03 -2.19 9.55
CA SER A 110 -0.08 -1.85 8.67
C SER A 110 -1.39 -2.45 9.18
N TRP A 111 -2.11 -1.70 10.02
CA TRP A 111 -3.45 -2.08 10.47
C TRP A 111 -4.46 -2.05 9.33
N ARG A 112 -4.29 -1.15 8.36
CA ARG A 112 -5.09 -1.12 7.14
C ARG A 112 -5.13 -2.48 6.46
N SER A 113 -3.99 -3.15 6.30
CA SER A 113 -3.91 -4.48 5.67
C SER A 113 -4.74 -5.53 6.39
N ILE A 114 -4.81 -5.46 7.72
CA ILE A 114 -5.62 -6.37 8.54
C ILE A 114 -7.10 -5.98 8.47
N HIS A 115 -7.39 -4.70 8.54
CA HIS A 115 -8.74 -4.16 8.50
C HIS A 115 -9.47 -4.52 7.19
N TYR A 116 -8.75 -4.46 6.07
CA TYR A 116 -9.26 -4.79 4.75
C TYR A 116 -9.58 -6.29 4.56
N ARG A 117 -8.99 -7.19 5.37
CA ARG A 117 -9.26 -8.64 5.32
C ARG A 117 -10.68 -9.04 5.66
N ARG A 118 -11.48 -8.13 6.17
CA ARG A 118 -12.90 -8.38 6.47
C ARG A 118 -13.79 -8.45 5.21
N TRP A 119 -13.32 -7.91 4.09
CA TRP A 119 -14.05 -7.96 2.82
C TRP A 119 -14.00 -9.37 2.20
N VAL A 120 -15.06 -9.72 1.49
CA VAL A 120 -15.32 -11.08 0.98
C VAL A 120 -14.19 -11.65 0.12
N VAL A 121 -13.59 -10.85 -0.74
CA VAL A 121 -12.43 -11.22 -1.53
C VAL A 121 -11.28 -10.28 -1.18
N PHE A 122 -10.31 -10.79 -0.45
CA PHE A 122 -9.13 -10.02 -0.09
C PHE A 122 -7.88 -10.90 -0.05
N GLY A 123 -6.75 -10.34 -0.40
CA GLY A 123 -5.45 -10.98 -0.27
C GLY A 123 -4.68 -11.09 -1.57
N ILE A 124 -3.62 -11.88 -1.52
CA ILE A 124 -2.82 -12.17 -2.71
C ILE A 124 -3.60 -13.18 -3.57
N PRO A 125 -3.85 -12.89 -4.86
CA PRO A 125 -4.61 -13.80 -5.72
C PRO A 125 -3.90 -15.15 -5.90
N PRO A 126 -4.59 -16.18 -6.40
CA PRO A 126 -3.95 -17.42 -6.85
C PRO A 126 -2.98 -17.14 -8.00
N HIS A 127 -2.14 -18.10 -8.33
CA HIS A 127 -1.39 -18.10 -9.59
C HIS A 127 -2.35 -18.48 -10.71
N PHE A 128 -2.33 -17.73 -11.80
CA PHE A 128 -3.15 -18.00 -12.97
C PHE A 128 -2.29 -18.64 -14.07
N HIS A 129 -2.81 -19.68 -14.71
CA HIS A 129 -2.09 -20.36 -15.79
C HIS A 129 -2.03 -19.52 -17.06
N ASP A 130 -3.18 -18.92 -17.42
CA ASP A 130 -3.37 -18.11 -18.61
C ASP A 130 -4.54 -17.14 -18.39
N LEU A 131 -4.88 -16.37 -19.41
CA LEU A 131 -6.00 -15.42 -19.36
C LEU A 131 -7.35 -16.09 -19.26
N ASP A 132 -7.53 -17.28 -19.82
CA ASP A 132 -8.79 -18.01 -19.74
C ASP A 132 -9.05 -18.45 -18.29
N ASP A 133 -8.00 -18.93 -17.59
CA ASP A 133 -8.08 -19.25 -16.15
C ASP A 133 -8.38 -17.99 -15.34
N TYR A 134 -7.69 -16.86 -15.61
CA TYR A 134 -7.93 -15.58 -14.94
C TYR A 134 -9.39 -15.14 -15.10
N ASP A 135 -9.91 -15.11 -16.33
CA ASP A 135 -11.26 -14.68 -16.63
C ASP A 135 -12.31 -15.65 -16.08
N ALA A 136 -12.04 -16.96 -16.10
CA ALA A 136 -12.93 -17.98 -15.51
C ALA A 136 -13.06 -17.82 -13.98
N GLN A 137 -11.97 -17.50 -13.28
CA GLN A 137 -12.00 -17.28 -11.82
C GLN A 137 -12.76 -15.98 -11.48
N ILE A 138 -12.57 -14.89 -12.24
CA ILE A 138 -13.36 -13.66 -12.10
C ILE A 138 -14.85 -13.96 -12.32
N ALA A 139 -15.19 -14.63 -13.42
CA ALA A 139 -16.58 -14.97 -13.73
C ALA A 139 -17.21 -15.86 -12.64
N ALA A 140 -16.43 -16.77 -12.05
CA ALA A 140 -16.90 -17.59 -10.92
C ALA A 140 -17.17 -16.74 -9.67
N ALA A 141 -16.31 -15.78 -9.36
CA ALA A 141 -16.52 -14.86 -8.25
C ALA A 141 -17.77 -13.98 -8.44
N LEU A 142 -17.97 -13.45 -9.65
CA LEU A 142 -19.15 -12.63 -9.98
C LEU A 142 -20.47 -13.42 -9.87
N ARG A 143 -20.45 -14.73 -10.10
CA ARG A 143 -21.65 -15.58 -9.92
C ARG A 143 -22.00 -15.86 -8.45
N SER A 144 -21.20 -15.38 -7.50
CA SER A 144 -21.47 -15.61 -6.07
C SER A 144 -22.50 -14.67 -5.45
N ASP A 145 -22.99 -13.67 -6.19
CA ASP A 145 -23.91 -12.62 -5.77
C ASP A 145 -23.42 -11.71 -4.62
N VAL A 146 -22.18 -11.95 -4.12
CA VAL A 146 -21.52 -11.10 -3.11
C VAL A 146 -20.34 -10.31 -3.68
N VAL A 147 -20.00 -10.52 -4.95
CA VAL A 147 -19.02 -9.78 -5.73
C VAL A 147 -19.76 -9.10 -6.87
N PHE A 148 -19.99 -7.80 -6.78
CA PHE A 148 -20.88 -7.08 -7.71
C PHE A 148 -20.22 -6.79 -9.07
N ASP A 149 -18.92 -6.52 -9.04
CA ASP A 149 -18.12 -6.20 -10.21
C ASP A 149 -16.64 -6.60 -9.98
N GLU A 150 -15.84 -6.58 -11.04
CA GLU A 150 -14.40 -6.88 -10.94
C GLU A 150 -13.65 -5.93 -9.99
N ALA A 151 -14.10 -4.69 -9.88
CA ALA A 151 -13.48 -3.73 -8.98
C ALA A 151 -13.72 -4.08 -7.49
N THR A 152 -14.73 -4.92 -7.19
CA THR A 152 -15.00 -5.48 -5.86
C THR A 152 -13.98 -6.52 -5.44
N LEU A 153 -13.28 -7.17 -6.40
CA LEU A 153 -12.21 -8.11 -6.10
C LEU A 153 -11.06 -7.37 -5.40
N GLY A 154 -10.95 -7.58 -4.10
CA GLY A 154 -9.96 -6.94 -3.22
C GLY A 154 -8.56 -7.56 -3.32
N TRP A 155 -8.21 -8.20 -4.43
CA TRP A 155 -6.87 -8.72 -4.66
C TRP A 155 -5.82 -7.61 -4.56
N LEU A 156 -4.70 -7.91 -3.89
CA LEU A 156 -3.60 -6.97 -3.64
C LEU A 156 -2.77 -6.66 -4.88
N VAL A 157 -2.92 -7.47 -5.92
CA VAL A 157 -2.43 -7.21 -7.29
C VAL A 157 -3.44 -7.81 -8.26
N ARG A 158 -3.81 -7.07 -9.33
CA ARG A 158 -4.76 -7.52 -10.35
C ARG A 158 -4.53 -6.78 -11.69
N LEU A 159 -5.13 -7.26 -12.76
CA LEU A 159 -5.33 -6.45 -13.96
C LEU A 159 -6.40 -5.39 -13.66
N SER A 160 -6.19 -4.16 -14.12
CA SER A 160 -7.20 -3.12 -13.93
C SER A 160 -8.37 -3.34 -14.89
N PRO A 161 -9.62 -3.29 -14.40
CA PRO A 161 -10.79 -3.44 -15.27
C PRO A 161 -11.04 -2.21 -16.16
N THR A 162 -10.41 -1.07 -15.87
CA THR A 162 -10.69 0.22 -16.54
C THR A 162 -9.47 0.80 -17.26
N HIS A 163 -8.27 0.39 -16.90
CA HIS A 163 -7.03 0.90 -17.45
C HIS A 163 -6.17 -0.25 -17.98
N ARG A 164 -5.38 -0.01 -19.00
CA ARG A 164 -4.41 -0.99 -19.50
C ARG A 164 -3.19 -1.07 -18.58
N THR A 165 -3.40 -1.53 -17.36
CA THR A 165 -2.37 -1.60 -16.32
C THR A 165 -2.50 -2.85 -15.46
N VAL A 166 -1.37 -3.29 -14.88
CA VAL A 166 -1.40 -4.10 -13.66
C VAL A 166 -1.44 -3.14 -12.46
N GLU A 167 -2.33 -3.39 -11.50
CA GLU A 167 -2.60 -2.56 -10.34
C GLU A 167 -2.12 -3.24 -9.06
N VAL A 168 -1.16 -2.63 -8.36
CA VAL A 168 -0.70 -3.06 -7.03
C VAL A 168 -1.42 -2.22 -5.97
N ARG A 169 -2.10 -2.87 -5.02
CA ARG A 169 -3.06 -2.27 -4.08
C ARG A 169 -2.69 -2.45 -2.61
N THR A 170 -1.59 -3.15 -2.33
CA THR A 170 -1.19 -3.52 -0.98
C THR A 170 -0.74 -2.36 -0.10
N CYS A 171 -0.27 -1.27 -0.70
CA CYS A 171 0.42 -0.19 0.01
C CYS A 171 -0.53 0.70 0.81
N ASP A 172 -0.15 1.06 2.02
CA ASP A 172 -0.72 2.20 2.71
C ASP A 172 -0.36 3.50 1.97
N VAL A 173 -1.20 4.53 2.03
CA VAL A 173 -0.79 5.87 1.60
C VAL A 173 0.42 6.32 2.43
N GLN A 174 1.35 7.08 1.85
CA GLN A 174 2.61 7.45 2.49
C GLN A 174 2.57 8.85 3.08
N LEU A 175 3.29 9.06 4.19
CA LEU A 175 3.46 10.36 4.83
C LEU A 175 4.06 11.39 3.86
N ASP A 176 5.08 11.00 3.12
CA ASP A 176 5.84 11.91 2.25
C ASP A 176 5.94 11.43 0.79
N THR A 177 6.31 12.36 -0.09
CA THR A 177 6.50 12.11 -1.52
C THR A 177 7.65 11.15 -1.80
N ALA A 178 8.75 11.25 -1.06
CA ALA A 178 9.94 10.45 -1.31
C ALA A 178 9.66 8.95 -1.10
N ALA A 179 8.96 8.58 -0.02
CA ALA A 179 8.53 7.18 0.21
C ALA A 179 7.56 6.72 -0.89
N THR A 180 6.58 7.57 -1.25
CA THR A 180 5.60 7.27 -2.32
C THR A 180 6.31 6.91 -3.62
N VAL A 181 7.23 7.77 -4.07
CA VAL A 181 7.93 7.58 -5.36
C VAL A 181 8.90 6.40 -5.30
N THR A 182 9.64 6.23 -4.20
CA THR A 182 10.53 5.07 -4.02
C THR A 182 9.80 3.74 -4.18
N ILE A 183 8.64 3.61 -3.53
CA ILE A 183 7.83 2.38 -3.59
C ILE A 183 7.22 2.20 -4.99
N ALA A 184 6.70 3.27 -5.60
CA ALA A 184 6.13 3.21 -6.94
C ALA A 184 7.17 2.80 -8.01
N LEU A 185 8.38 3.34 -7.94
CA LEU A 185 9.48 2.98 -8.84
C LEU A 185 9.93 1.52 -8.65
N LEU A 186 9.99 1.05 -7.41
CA LEU A 186 10.29 -0.36 -7.13
C LEU A 186 9.20 -1.28 -7.69
N ILE A 187 7.93 -0.97 -7.48
CA ILE A 187 6.79 -1.73 -8.02
C ILE A 187 6.85 -1.78 -9.55
N ARG A 188 7.03 -0.62 -10.19
CA ARG A 188 7.15 -0.55 -11.65
C ARG A 188 8.28 -1.44 -12.16
N ALA A 189 9.45 -1.36 -11.54
CA ALA A 189 10.61 -2.14 -11.96
C ALA A 189 10.44 -3.65 -11.74
N LEU A 190 9.77 -4.06 -10.67
CA LEU A 190 9.42 -5.46 -10.43
C LEU A 190 8.40 -5.98 -11.45
N ALA A 191 7.40 -5.16 -11.81
CA ALA A 191 6.42 -5.49 -12.84
C ALA A 191 7.09 -5.63 -14.22
N ASP A 192 7.96 -4.69 -14.57
CA ASP A 192 8.72 -4.67 -15.81
C ASP A 192 9.54 -5.96 -16.00
N VAL A 193 10.30 -6.35 -14.96
CA VAL A 193 11.08 -7.60 -14.99
C VAL A 193 10.18 -8.83 -15.09
N ALA A 194 9.01 -8.80 -14.43
CA ALA A 194 8.08 -9.92 -14.44
C ALA A 194 7.35 -10.07 -15.80
N MET A 195 7.11 -8.97 -16.52
CA MET A 195 6.56 -9.04 -17.88
C MET A 195 7.50 -9.79 -18.87
N ASP A 196 8.81 -9.64 -18.69
CA ASP A 196 9.83 -10.28 -19.51
C ASP A 196 10.15 -11.72 -19.09
N ASP A 197 9.72 -12.15 -17.89
CA ASP A 197 10.00 -13.47 -17.33
C ASP A 197 8.80 -14.42 -17.48
N PRO A 198 8.87 -15.41 -18.37
CA PRO A 198 7.77 -16.35 -18.60
C PRO A 198 7.60 -17.37 -17.45
N GLU A 199 8.64 -17.58 -16.65
CA GLU A 199 8.63 -18.59 -15.58
C GLU A 199 8.52 -17.90 -14.21
N THR A 200 7.31 -17.86 -13.66
CA THR A 200 7.08 -17.48 -12.26
C THR A 200 6.67 -18.72 -11.47
N ASP A 201 7.45 -19.04 -10.43
CA ASP A 201 7.06 -20.11 -9.50
C ASP A 201 5.67 -19.87 -8.94
N ALA A 202 4.83 -20.90 -9.01
CA ALA A 202 3.46 -20.88 -8.52
C ALA A 202 3.43 -21.00 -6.98
N VAL A 203 4.00 -20.04 -6.25
CA VAL A 203 3.93 -20.03 -4.78
C VAL A 203 2.47 -20.04 -4.35
N PRO A 204 2.04 -20.96 -3.48
CA PRO A 204 0.66 -21.06 -3.03
C PRO A 204 0.15 -19.76 -2.38
N ALA A 205 -1.05 -19.32 -2.75
CA ALA A 205 -1.62 -18.06 -2.25
C ALA A 205 -1.80 -18.05 -0.71
N ASN A 206 -2.12 -19.19 -0.10
CA ASN A 206 -2.21 -19.30 1.36
C ASN A 206 -0.88 -19.00 2.06
N LEU A 207 0.24 -19.48 1.53
CA LEU A 207 1.58 -19.19 2.06
C LEU A 207 1.93 -17.72 1.91
N LEU A 208 1.66 -17.13 0.74
CA LEU A 208 1.85 -15.70 0.51
C LEU A 208 0.95 -14.84 1.42
N ASN A 209 -0.27 -15.29 1.71
CA ASN A 209 -1.17 -14.58 2.63
C ASN A 209 -0.70 -14.67 4.10
N ILE A 210 -0.02 -15.74 4.51
CA ILE A 210 0.68 -15.83 5.81
C ILE A 210 1.82 -14.80 5.83
N ALA A 211 2.65 -14.76 4.79
CA ALA A 211 3.74 -13.79 4.67
C ALA A 211 3.25 -12.34 4.66
N HIS A 212 2.12 -12.07 3.99
CA HIS A 212 1.47 -10.75 4.00
C HIS A 212 1.00 -10.36 5.41
N TRP A 213 0.42 -11.29 6.17
CA TRP A 213 0.04 -11.02 7.56
C TRP A 213 1.27 -10.73 8.43
N GLN A 214 2.36 -11.50 8.26
CA GLN A 214 3.63 -11.26 8.94
C GLN A 214 4.18 -9.86 8.62
N ALA A 215 4.18 -9.47 7.36
CA ALA A 215 4.61 -8.16 6.90
C ALA A 215 3.75 -7.03 7.49
N ALA A 216 2.41 -7.18 7.49
CA ALA A 216 1.50 -6.23 8.10
C ALA A 216 1.72 -6.10 9.62
N ARG A 217 2.06 -7.20 10.30
CA ARG A 217 2.30 -7.21 11.75
C ARG A 217 3.61 -6.53 12.12
N PHE A 218 4.69 -6.88 11.46
CA PHE A 218 6.05 -6.53 11.90
C PHE A 218 6.70 -5.43 11.09
N GLY A 219 6.21 -5.12 9.88
CA GLY A 219 6.84 -4.14 9.00
C GLY A 219 8.30 -4.49 8.67
N LEU A 220 9.16 -3.49 8.66
CA LEU A 220 10.60 -3.67 8.43
C LEU A 220 11.41 -4.01 9.70
N THR A 221 10.81 -3.94 10.87
CA THR A 221 11.52 -4.17 12.15
C THR A 221 11.64 -5.65 12.52
N GLY A 222 10.97 -6.53 11.78
CA GLY A 222 10.91 -7.96 12.05
C GLY A 222 11.52 -8.82 10.96
N MET A 223 11.07 -10.07 10.98
CA MET A 223 11.39 -11.08 9.97
C MET A 223 10.32 -11.07 8.88
N LEU A 224 10.70 -11.32 7.65
CA LEU A 224 9.82 -11.54 6.52
C LEU A 224 10.08 -12.90 5.90
N MET A 225 9.09 -13.45 5.23
CA MET A 225 9.27 -14.65 4.43
C MET A 225 10.12 -14.33 3.20
N ASP A 226 11.20 -15.06 3.03
CA ASP A 226 12.02 -15.03 1.83
C ASP A 226 11.21 -15.58 0.64
N PRO A 227 11.10 -14.84 -0.48
CA PRO A 227 10.26 -15.24 -1.62
C PRO A 227 10.77 -16.48 -2.38
N ASP A 228 12.04 -16.88 -2.19
CA ASP A 228 12.64 -18.01 -2.90
C ASP A 228 12.69 -19.27 -2.03
N THR A 229 13.07 -19.12 -0.76
CA THR A 229 13.25 -20.25 0.16
C THR A 229 12.03 -20.49 1.05
N HIS A 230 11.09 -19.55 1.12
CA HIS A 230 9.92 -19.55 1.99
C HIS A 230 10.26 -19.66 3.49
N THR A 231 11.49 -19.32 3.86
CA THR A 231 11.95 -19.27 5.25
C THR A 231 11.87 -17.84 5.79
N SER A 232 11.83 -17.71 7.11
CA SER A 232 11.79 -16.41 7.79
C SER A 232 13.22 -15.86 7.90
N VAL A 233 13.45 -14.68 7.31
CA VAL A 233 14.75 -13.98 7.29
C VAL A 233 14.57 -12.52 7.70
N PRO A 234 15.64 -11.79 8.08
CA PRO A 234 15.56 -10.35 8.35
C PRO A 234 14.94 -9.58 7.20
N ALA A 235 14.03 -8.64 7.50
CA ALA A 235 13.32 -7.86 6.47
C ALA A 235 14.27 -7.16 5.49
N ALA A 236 15.43 -6.67 5.97
CA ALA A 236 16.44 -6.04 5.13
C ALA A 236 17.00 -6.97 4.04
N GLU A 237 17.01 -8.29 4.26
CA GLU A 237 17.43 -9.27 3.24
C GLU A 237 16.40 -9.38 2.13
N VAL A 238 15.12 -9.43 2.48
CA VAL A 238 14.04 -9.49 1.49
C VAL A 238 13.96 -8.19 0.68
N VAL A 239 14.13 -7.04 1.33
CA VAL A 239 14.22 -5.74 0.64
C VAL A 239 15.39 -5.70 -0.34
N ARG A 240 16.56 -6.21 0.06
CA ARG A 240 17.73 -6.31 -0.82
C ARG A 240 17.46 -7.22 -2.02
N LYS A 241 16.79 -8.37 -1.82
CA LYS A 241 16.39 -9.27 -2.90
C LYS A 241 15.41 -8.59 -3.87
N ALA A 242 14.40 -7.89 -3.37
CA ALA A 242 13.48 -7.13 -4.21
C ALA A 242 14.20 -6.07 -5.06
N PHE A 243 15.13 -5.33 -4.46
CA PHE A 243 15.96 -4.36 -5.17
C PHE A 243 16.85 -5.03 -6.24
N GLN A 244 17.50 -6.16 -5.92
CA GLN A 244 18.33 -6.90 -6.90
C GLN A 244 17.49 -7.44 -8.07
N ARG A 245 16.29 -7.95 -7.78
CA ARG A 245 15.36 -8.39 -8.83
C ARG A 245 14.92 -7.23 -9.74
N ALA A 246 14.64 -6.06 -9.17
CA ALA A 246 14.24 -4.87 -9.90
C ALA A 246 15.39 -4.20 -10.67
N ARG A 247 16.65 -4.50 -10.34
CA ARG A 247 17.84 -3.79 -10.84
C ARG A 247 17.94 -3.67 -12.38
N PRO A 248 17.65 -4.71 -13.17
CA PRO A 248 17.71 -4.58 -14.66
C PRO A 248 16.79 -3.47 -15.17
N ALA A 249 15.54 -3.42 -14.70
CA ALA A 249 14.59 -2.39 -15.10
C ALA A 249 14.99 -0.99 -14.57
N LEU A 250 15.42 -0.90 -13.31
CA LEU A 250 15.93 0.36 -12.74
C LEU A 250 17.16 0.90 -13.46
N THR A 251 17.99 0.02 -14.04
CA THR A 251 19.14 0.43 -14.86
C THR A 251 18.67 1.06 -16.17
N ARG A 252 17.69 0.45 -16.83
CA ARG A 252 17.12 0.97 -18.09
C ARG A 252 16.54 2.38 -17.93
N THR A 253 15.92 2.63 -16.78
CA THR A 253 15.24 3.91 -16.47
C THR A 253 16.10 4.89 -15.69
N GLN A 254 17.35 4.53 -15.33
CA GLN A 254 18.27 5.34 -14.52
C GLN A 254 17.79 5.66 -13.10
N ASP A 255 16.88 4.86 -12.54
CA ASP A 255 16.28 5.09 -11.22
C ASP A 255 17.01 4.41 -10.05
N ILE A 256 18.11 3.68 -10.32
CA ILE A 256 18.90 3.00 -9.27
C ILE A 256 19.25 3.91 -8.10
N PRO A 257 19.82 5.13 -8.32
CA PRO A 257 20.22 6.00 -7.20
C PRO A 257 19.03 6.38 -6.32
N HIS A 258 17.91 6.74 -6.93
CA HIS A 258 16.70 7.17 -6.23
C HIS A 258 16.12 6.04 -5.38
N VAL A 259 15.89 4.87 -5.99
CA VAL A 259 15.31 3.72 -5.27
C VAL A 259 16.26 3.21 -4.19
N HIS A 260 17.56 3.11 -4.46
CA HIS A 260 18.54 2.70 -3.47
C HIS A 260 18.59 3.64 -2.26
N GLN A 261 18.61 4.96 -2.48
CA GLN A 261 18.60 5.96 -1.41
C GLN A 261 17.31 5.88 -0.60
N GLY A 262 16.15 5.77 -1.25
CA GLY A 262 14.86 5.67 -0.59
C GLY A 262 14.71 4.40 0.25
N LEU A 263 15.12 3.24 -0.27
CA LEU A 263 15.12 1.98 0.49
C LEU A 263 16.08 2.02 1.70
N ARG A 264 17.27 2.61 1.53
CA ARG A 264 18.19 2.82 2.66
C ARG A 264 17.59 3.72 3.73
N ARG A 265 16.88 4.80 3.34
CA ARG A 265 16.16 5.66 4.28
C ARG A 265 15.13 4.86 5.06
N LEU A 266 14.26 4.10 4.38
CA LEU A 266 13.23 3.30 5.03
C LEU A 266 13.80 2.23 5.98
N LEU A 267 14.90 1.58 5.60
CA LEU A 267 15.57 0.59 6.46
C LEU A 267 16.25 1.20 7.69
N ASN A 268 16.82 2.41 7.58
CA ASN A 268 17.59 3.04 8.64
C ASN A 268 16.73 3.91 9.57
N GLN A 269 15.71 4.59 9.04
CA GLN A 269 14.88 5.54 9.78
C GLN A 269 13.50 4.98 10.13
N GLY A 270 13.14 3.83 9.55
CA GLY A 270 11.81 3.23 9.66
C GLY A 270 10.85 3.74 8.58
N THR A 271 9.68 3.13 8.57
CA THR A 271 8.54 3.50 7.72
C THR A 271 7.66 4.52 8.44
N GLY A 272 6.60 4.97 7.78
CA GLY A 272 5.61 5.81 8.44
C GLY A 272 5.00 5.21 9.71
N SER A 273 5.02 3.88 9.84
CA SER A 273 4.54 3.20 11.05
C SER A 273 5.39 3.53 12.29
N GLU A 274 6.71 3.39 12.19
CA GLU A 274 7.63 3.71 13.29
C GLU A 274 7.59 5.21 13.59
N GLU A 275 7.50 6.03 12.56
CA GLU A 275 7.43 7.49 12.67
C GLU A 275 6.16 7.93 13.41
N GLN A 276 4.99 7.40 13.05
CA GLN A 276 3.72 7.67 13.74
C GLN A 276 3.78 7.28 15.22
N ARG A 277 4.29 6.07 15.54
CA ARG A 277 4.45 5.63 16.92
C ARG A 277 5.32 6.58 17.74
N ARG A 278 6.46 6.99 17.18
CA ARG A 278 7.39 7.90 17.83
C ARG A 278 6.75 9.27 18.13
N ILE A 279 6.03 9.83 17.16
CA ILE A 279 5.37 11.13 17.32
C ILE A 279 4.17 11.02 18.28
N ALA A 280 3.33 10.01 18.13
CA ALA A 280 2.18 9.81 19.01
C ALA A 280 2.59 9.60 20.48
N ALA A 281 3.68 8.86 20.74
CA ALA A 281 4.21 8.69 22.09
C ALA A 281 4.72 10.00 22.73
N ARG A 282 5.20 10.94 21.92
CA ARG A 282 5.74 12.23 22.41
C ARG A 282 4.68 13.33 22.49
N LYS A 283 3.79 13.43 21.52
CA LYS A 283 2.87 14.56 21.30
C LYS A 283 1.38 14.16 21.31
N GLY A 284 1.07 12.88 21.55
CA GLY A 284 -0.29 12.38 21.44
C GLY A 284 -0.80 12.33 19.98
N VAL A 285 -2.07 11.93 19.81
CA VAL A 285 -2.69 11.81 18.47
C VAL A 285 -2.84 13.19 17.81
N GLY A 286 -3.18 14.24 18.56
CA GLY A 286 -3.28 15.61 18.02
C GLY A 286 -1.96 16.06 17.37
N GLY A 287 -0.84 15.95 18.11
CA GLY A 287 0.48 16.30 17.57
C GLY A 287 0.94 15.41 16.42
N LEU A 288 0.46 14.15 16.36
CA LEU A 288 0.68 13.30 15.19
C LEU A 288 -0.06 13.84 13.95
N LEU A 289 -1.31 14.29 14.08
CA LEU A 289 -2.08 14.82 12.95
C LEU A 289 -1.45 16.11 12.40
N GLU A 290 -1.00 17.01 13.26
CA GLU A 290 -0.25 18.21 12.88
C GLU A 290 1.04 17.84 12.14
N TYR A 291 1.81 16.90 12.70
CA TYR A 291 3.02 16.40 12.08
C TYR A 291 2.75 15.78 10.70
N ALA A 292 1.74 14.93 10.58
CA ALA A 292 1.40 14.29 9.31
C ALA A 292 0.94 15.31 8.24
N ALA A 293 0.25 16.40 8.66
CA ALA A 293 -0.12 17.50 7.77
C ALA A 293 1.12 18.27 7.26
N HIS A 294 2.13 18.48 8.10
CA HIS A 294 3.41 19.05 7.68
C HIS A 294 4.14 18.12 6.70
N ARG A 295 4.22 16.83 7.01
CA ARG A 295 4.88 15.83 6.16
C ARG A 295 4.21 15.65 4.79
N LEU A 296 2.93 15.97 4.68
CA LEU A 296 2.23 15.92 3.39
C LEU A 296 2.89 16.82 2.33
N THR A 297 3.44 17.97 2.75
CA THR A 297 4.11 18.94 1.88
C THR A 297 5.64 18.83 1.92
N ASP A 298 6.17 17.78 2.52
CA ASP A 298 7.61 17.49 2.68
C ASP A 298 8.38 18.58 3.45
N SER A 299 7.70 19.30 4.36
CA SER A 299 8.36 20.18 5.33
C SER A 299 9.33 19.36 6.19
N SER A 300 10.51 19.90 6.48
CA SER A 300 11.54 19.17 7.21
C SER A 300 11.09 18.82 8.63
N GLN A 301 11.59 17.70 9.14
CA GLN A 301 11.32 17.28 10.51
C GLN A 301 11.82 18.31 11.52
N ASP A 302 12.95 18.95 11.22
CA ASP A 302 13.60 19.96 12.07
C ASP A 302 12.73 21.23 12.23
N GLU A 303 12.01 21.65 11.18
CA GLU A 303 11.09 22.80 11.24
C GLU A 303 9.89 22.52 12.14
N PHE A 304 9.39 21.29 12.18
CA PHE A 304 8.27 20.91 13.04
C PHE A 304 8.68 20.79 14.52
N GLU A 305 9.89 20.27 14.82
CA GLU A 305 10.39 20.12 16.19
C GLU A 305 10.68 21.48 16.85
N GLN A 306 10.99 22.50 16.05
CA GLN A 306 11.25 23.88 16.52
C GLN A 306 10.00 24.76 16.61
N SER A 307 8.85 24.31 16.07
CA SER A 307 7.59 25.08 16.13
C SER A 307 7.01 25.03 17.54
N PRO A 308 6.76 26.17 18.21
CA PRO A 308 6.11 26.18 19.51
C PRO A 308 4.69 25.60 19.37
N MET A 309 4.30 24.75 20.34
CA MET A 309 2.94 24.26 20.44
C MET A 309 1.99 25.48 20.50
N ALA A 310 1.06 25.57 19.56
CA ALA A 310 -0.02 26.55 19.65
C ALA A 310 -0.84 26.27 20.92
N PRO A 311 -1.30 27.33 21.62
CA PRO A 311 -1.99 27.22 22.90
C PRO A 311 -3.33 26.51 22.82
#